data_d14654390abe88a978932078e0b5730e
#
_entry.id   d14654390abe88a978932078e0b5730e
#
_cell.length_a   1.000
_cell.length_b   1.000
_cell.length_c   1.000
_cell.angle_alpha   90.00
_cell.angle_beta   90.00
_cell.angle_gamma   90.00
#
_symmetry.space_group_name_H-M   'P 1'
#
loop_
_entity.id
_entity.type
_entity.pdbx_description
1 polymer ?
#
loop_
_entity_poly.entity_id
_entity_poly.type
_entity_poly.pdbx_seq_one_letter_code
_entity_poly.pdbx_strand_id
1 'polypeptide(L)'
;VLAAAQPINEVLVSPQTSDKVRRQLEHVQRIRTYSIEKLALPANKSYTAYAELNRPYVVWNVIASPIDSLDLKTWCFPFTGCISYKGFYREADAVALGEQLRTEGWDVAVMGVPAYSTLGFTPDPVLSTFVNYPVGELARLIFHELAHQVIYIADDTMFNESFATAVEELGVQAWLSQAGNEDLK
;
A
#
# COMPACT_ATOMS: atom_id res chain seq x y z
N VAL A 1 5.61 -6.46 11.14
CA VAL A 1 5.54 -6.66 9.68
C VAL A 1 6.90 -7.12 9.17
N LEU A 2 7.95 -6.30 9.22
CA LEU A 2 9.28 -6.63 8.67
C LEU A 2 9.88 -7.91 9.26
N ALA A 3 9.71 -8.16 10.56
CA ALA A 3 10.20 -9.37 11.21
C ALA A 3 9.52 -10.68 10.73
N ALA A 4 8.35 -10.58 10.09
CA ALA A 4 7.63 -11.71 9.51
C ALA A 4 7.85 -11.85 8.00
N ALA A 5 8.61 -10.93 7.39
CA ALA A 5 8.85 -10.94 5.95
C ALA A 5 9.91 -11.99 5.58
N GLN A 6 9.60 -12.81 4.57
CA GLN A 6 10.47 -13.84 4.00
C GLN A 6 10.70 -13.53 2.51
N PRO A 7 11.89 -13.80 1.95
CA PRO A 7 12.13 -13.65 0.52
C PRO A 7 11.10 -14.43 -0.30
N ILE A 8 10.53 -13.81 -1.34
CA ILE A 8 9.50 -14.46 -2.18
C ILE A 8 10.00 -15.79 -2.74
N ASN A 9 11.28 -15.88 -3.14
CA ASN A 9 11.84 -17.11 -3.68
C ASN A 9 11.81 -18.27 -2.67
N GLU A 10 11.98 -18.00 -1.37
CA GLU A 10 11.87 -19.02 -0.32
C GLU A 10 10.41 -19.43 -0.10
N VAL A 11 9.50 -18.47 -0.13
CA VAL A 11 8.06 -18.74 0.00
C VAL A 11 7.53 -19.58 -1.18
N LEU A 12 7.98 -19.31 -2.40
CA LEU A 12 7.57 -20.06 -3.61
C LEU A 12 7.92 -21.55 -3.56
N VAL A 13 9.02 -21.93 -2.94
CA VAL A 13 9.46 -23.33 -2.82
C VAL A 13 8.98 -24.02 -1.55
N SER A 14 8.41 -23.26 -0.62
CA SER A 14 7.92 -23.80 0.66
C SER A 14 6.70 -24.71 0.46
N PRO A 15 6.68 -25.92 1.04
CA PRO A 15 5.54 -26.82 0.96
C PRO A 15 4.31 -26.31 1.74
N GLN A 16 4.47 -25.35 2.65
CA GLN A 16 3.38 -24.74 3.40
C GLN A 16 2.65 -23.65 2.62
N THR A 17 3.23 -23.17 1.51
CA THR A 17 2.63 -22.12 0.70
C THR A 17 1.49 -22.69 -0.17
N SER A 18 0.29 -22.12 -0.01
CA SER A 18 -0.85 -22.52 -0.83
C SER A 18 -0.63 -22.17 -2.31
N ASP A 19 -1.21 -22.97 -3.21
CA ASP A 19 -1.10 -22.74 -4.66
C ASP A 19 -1.64 -21.36 -5.06
N LYS A 20 -2.64 -20.85 -4.36
CA LYS A 20 -3.17 -19.50 -4.61
C LYS A 20 -2.12 -18.43 -4.33
N VAL A 21 -1.50 -18.45 -3.15
CA VAL A 21 -0.45 -17.49 -2.77
C VAL A 21 0.76 -17.63 -3.70
N ARG A 22 1.13 -18.86 -4.05
CA ARG A 22 2.23 -19.11 -4.98
C ARG A 22 2.02 -18.42 -6.33
N ARG A 23 0.87 -18.64 -6.98
CA ARG A 23 0.53 -17.97 -8.25
C ARG A 23 0.53 -16.43 -8.13
N GLN A 24 -0.01 -15.90 -7.05
CA GLN A 24 -0.02 -14.45 -6.84
C GLN A 24 1.39 -13.86 -6.65
N LEU A 25 2.26 -14.55 -5.94
CA LEU A 25 3.66 -14.12 -5.79
C LEU A 25 4.45 -14.21 -7.11
N GLU A 26 4.13 -15.17 -7.98
CA GLU A 26 4.68 -15.22 -9.36
C GLU A 26 4.20 -14.01 -10.18
N HIS A 27 2.93 -13.60 -10.03
CA HIS A 27 2.44 -12.34 -10.63
C HIS A 27 3.18 -11.13 -10.07
N VAL A 28 3.39 -11.04 -8.75
CA VAL A 28 4.16 -9.97 -8.13
C VAL A 28 5.55 -9.86 -8.72
N GLN A 29 6.26 -10.97 -8.90
CA GLN A 29 7.60 -10.95 -9.50
C GLN A 29 7.57 -10.38 -10.94
N ARG A 30 6.58 -10.77 -11.75
CA ARG A 30 6.40 -10.23 -13.12
C ARG A 30 6.06 -8.73 -13.09
N ILE A 31 5.14 -8.31 -12.22
CA ILE A 31 4.77 -6.91 -12.02
C ILE A 31 5.99 -6.09 -11.61
N ARG A 32 6.78 -6.63 -10.67
CA ARG A 32 7.99 -5.95 -10.17
C ARG A 32 9.07 -5.81 -11.24
N THR A 33 9.29 -6.85 -12.05
CA THR A 33 10.21 -6.79 -13.20
C THR A 33 9.75 -5.72 -14.19
N TYR A 34 8.48 -5.71 -14.53
CA TYR A 34 7.89 -4.72 -15.44
C TYR A 34 8.05 -3.29 -14.91
N SER A 35 7.81 -3.07 -13.62
CA SER A 35 7.93 -1.75 -12.99
C SER A 35 9.34 -1.15 -13.15
N ILE A 36 10.37 -2.00 -13.09
CA ILE A 36 11.76 -1.57 -13.29
C ILE A 36 12.06 -1.33 -14.77
N GLU A 37 11.76 -2.33 -15.61
CA GLU A 37 12.23 -2.35 -17.00
C GLU A 37 11.44 -1.41 -17.94
N LYS A 38 10.15 -1.20 -17.65
CA LYS A 38 9.24 -0.46 -18.53
C LYS A 38 8.76 0.86 -17.94
N LEU A 39 8.61 0.95 -16.61
CA LEU A 39 8.14 2.16 -15.95
C LEU A 39 9.28 2.96 -15.28
N ALA A 40 10.51 2.46 -15.33
CA ALA A 40 11.68 3.06 -14.68
C ALA A 40 11.48 3.34 -13.18
N LEU A 41 10.63 2.55 -12.51
CA LEU A 41 10.41 2.64 -11.07
C LEU A 41 11.60 2.05 -10.30
N PRO A 42 11.80 2.39 -9.01
CA PRO A 42 13.03 2.07 -8.27
C PRO A 42 13.36 0.57 -8.23
N ALA A 43 14.58 0.21 -8.62
CA ALA A 43 15.11 -1.16 -8.58
C ALA A 43 15.66 -1.50 -7.18
N ASN A 44 14.84 -1.31 -6.14
CA ASN A 44 15.20 -1.60 -4.75
C ASN A 44 14.62 -2.95 -4.26
N LYS A 45 14.65 -3.20 -2.94
CA LYS A 45 14.16 -4.45 -2.34
C LYS A 45 12.67 -4.43 -1.98
N SER A 46 11.91 -3.35 -2.23
CA SER A 46 10.47 -3.34 -1.98
C SER A 46 9.76 -4.35 -2.88
N TYR A 47 8.78 -5.07 -2.32
CA TYR A 47 8.00 -6.13 -2.97
C TYR A 47 8.81 -7.34 -3.44
N THR A 48 9.98 -7.61 -2.83
CA THR A 48 10.78 -8.82 -3.04
C THR A 48 10.64 -9.85 -1.92
N ALA A 49 9.95 -9.49 -0.84
CA ALA A 49 9.61 -10.35 0.29
C ALA A 49 8.09 -10.41 0.51
N TYR A 50 7.61 -11.46 1.17
CA TYR A 50 6.21 -11.67 1.54
C TYR A 50 6.09 -11.78 3.06
N ALA A 51 5.03 -11.19 3.63
CA ALA A 51 4.71 -11.31 5.05
C ALA A 51 3.25 -11.74 5.26
N GLU A 52 3.06 -12.89 5.93
CA GLU A 52 1.77 -13.33 6.43
C GLU A 52 1.45 -12.63 7.76
N LEU A 53 0.32 -11.94 7.84
CA LEU A 53 -0.05 -11.12 8.99
C LEU A 53 -1.19 -11.70 9.84
N ASN A 54 -1.94 -12.68 9.32
CA ASN A 54 -3.10 -13.29 9.99
C ASN A 54 -4.13 -12.25 10.47
N ARG A 55 -4.31 -11.16 9.73
CA ARG A 55 -5.27 -10.08 10.01
C ARG A 55 -5.69 -9.38 8.71
N PRO A 56 -6.90 -8.77 8.65
CA PRO A 56 -7.43 -8.20 7.40
C PRO A 56 -6.72 -6.93 6.94
N TYR A 57 -6.14 -6.17 7.86
CA TYR A 57 -5.50 -4.88 7.56
C TYR A 57 -4.14 -4.76 8.25
N VAL A 58 -3.23 -4.02 7.64
CA VAL A 58 -1.89 -3.79 8.20
C VAL A 58 -1.89 -2.60 9.16
N VAL A 59 -2.70 -1.58 8.87
CA VAL A 59 -2.83 -0.34 9.66
C VAL A 59 -4.31 0.03 9.72
N TRP A 60 -4.73 0.74 10.76
CA TRP A 60 -6.03 1.41 10.88
C TRP A 60 -5.80 2.92 10.90
N ASN A 61 -6.43 3.63 9.95
CA ASN A 61 -6.37 5.08 9.87
C ASN A 61 -7.59 5.71 10.53
N VAL A 62 -7.34 6.73 11.33
CA VAL A 62 -8.36 7.63 11.87
C VAL A 62 -8.34 8.91 11.05
N ILE A 63 -9.49 9.25 10.47
CA ILE A 63 -9.74 10.49 9.74
C ILE A 63 -10.81 11.26 10.50
N ALA A 64 -10.66 12.56 10.61
CA ALA A 64 -11.65 13.40 11.28
C ALA A 64 -11.83 14.74 10.57
N SER A 65 -13.06 15.28 10.60
CA SER A 65 -13.40 16.62 10.12
C SER A 65 -14.37 17.30 11.10
N PRO A 66 -14.49 18.62 11.11
CA PRO A 66 -15.64 19.27 11.76
C PRO A 66 -16.95 18.79 11.14
N ILE A 67 -18.04 18.73 11.92
CA ILE A 67 -19.34 18.19 11.45
C ILE A 67 -19.90 18.95 10.25
N ASP A 68 -19.56 20.21 10.10
CA ASP A 68 -20.06 21.13 9.07
C ASP A 68 -19.01 21.51 8.01
N SER A 69 -17.88 20.79 7.95
CA SER A 69 -16.79 21.04 7.01
C SER A 69 -16.23 19.73 6.43
N LEU A 70 -15.67 19.82 5.22
CA LEU A 70 -14.87 18.75 4.61
C LEU A 70 -13.36 18.93 4.87
N ASP A 71 -12.96 19.95 5.62
CA ASP A 71 -11.57 20.19 5.96
C ASP A 71 -11.08 19.14 6.97
N LEU A 72 -10.18 18.28 6.53
CA LEU A 72 -9.68 17.20 7.36
C LEU A 72 -8.74 17.71 8.46
N LYS A 73 -8.90 17.16 9.64
CA LYS A 73 -7.92 17.30 10.72
C LYS A 73 -6.56 16.79 10.26
N THR A 74 -5.51 17.56 10.48
CA THR A 74 -4.14 17.17 10.17
C THR A 74 -3.34 16.79 11.41
N TRP A 75 -2.42 15.84 11.24
CA TRP A 75 -1.42 15.46 12.23
C TRP A 75 -0.04 15.63 11.62
N CYS A 76 0.85 16.34 12.32
CA CYS A 76 2.17 16.69 11.81
C CYS A 76 3.25 15.78 12.42
N PHE A 77 4.13 15.25 11.57
CA PHE A 77 5.22 14.36 11.93
C PHE A 77 6.56 14.90 11.39
N PRO A 78 7.70 14.61 12.06
CA PRO A 78 8.98 15.20 11.71
C PRO A 78 9.48 14.94 10.27
N PHE A 79 9.09 13.81 9.66
CA PHE A 79 9.62 13.40 8.35
C PHE A 79 8.59 13.47 7.22
N THR A 80 7.32 13.20 7.52
CA THR A 80 6.26 13.17 6.51
C THR A 80 5.49 14.48 6.42
N GLY A 81 5.78 15.46 7.29
CA GLY A 81 5.00 16.67 7.36
C GLY A 81 3.61 16.45 7.98
N CYS A 82 2.65 17.29 7.58
CA CYS A 82 1.28 17.22 8.08
C CYS A 82 0.42 16.35 7.11
N ILE A 83 -0.22 15.33 7.65
CA ILE A 83 -1.08 14.41 6.90
C ILE A 83 -2.49 14.39 7.50
N SER A 84 -3.48 14.09 6.68
CA SER A 84 -4.91 14.18 7.03
C SER A 84 -5.46 12.92 7.69
N TYR A 85 -4.60 12.04 8.21
CA TYR A 85 -5.00 10.86 8.96
C TYR A 85 -3.96 10.51 10.03
N LYS A 86 -4.35 9.65 10.99
CA LYS A 86 -3.42 9.06 11.96
C LYS A 86 -3.53 7.55 11.95
N GLY A 87 -2.42 6.88 11.62
CA GLY A 87 -2.33 5.43 11.49
C GLY A 87 -1.98 4.73 12.81
N PHE A 88 -2.58 3.55 13.03
CA PHE A 88 -2.35 2.68 14.17
C PHE A 88 -2.16 1.23 13.74
N TYR A 89 -1.24 0.52 14.37
CA TYR A 89 -1.04 -0.91 14.12
C TYR A 89 -2.09 -1.80 14.80
N ARG A 90 -2.77 -1.31 15.86
CA ARG A 90 -3.85 -2.02 16.54
C ARG A 90 -5.15 -1.27 16.33
N GLU A 91 -6.19 -2.00 15.93
CA GLU A 91 -7.54 -1.47 15.74
C GLU A 91 -8.07 -0.76 16.99
N ALA A 92 -7.88 -1.39 18.16
CA ALA A 92 -8.36 -0.83 19.43
C ALA A 92 -7.81 0.57 19.73
N ASP A 93 -6.56 0.86 19.32
CA ASP A 93 -5.95 2.19 19.53
C ASP A 93 -6.57 3.22 18.57
N ALA A 94 -6.88 2.82 17.33
CA ALA A 94 -7.58 3.66 16.36
C ALA A 94 -9.01 3.96 16.81
N VAL A 95 -9.74 2.95 17.27
CA VAL A 95 -11.09 3.10 17.79
C VAL A 95 -11.10 4.02 19.01
N ALA A 96 -10.17 3.84 19.95
CA ALA A 96 -10.08 4.69 21.14
C ALA A 96 -9.87 6.17 20.80
N LEU A 97 -8.96 6.48 19.83
CA LEU A 97 -8.80 7.85 19.35
C LEU A 97 -10.07 8.33 18.65
N GLY A 98 -10.71 7.49 17.84
CA GLY A 98 -11.96 7.82 17.17
C GLY A 98 -13.07 8.22 18.14
N GLU A 99 -13.28 7.45 19.21
CA GLU A 99 -14.26 7.77 20.25
C GLU A 99 -13.93 9.07 21.00
N GLN A 100 -12.65 9.28 21.33
CA GLN A 100 -12.23 10.55 21.94
C GLN A 100 -12.59 11.73 21.03
N LEU A 101 -12.24 11.70 19.77
CA LEU A 101 -12.53 12.78 18.82
C LEU A 101 -14.04 13.01 18.64
N ARG A 102 -14.86 11.94 18.63
CA ARG A 102 -16.33 12.08 18.60
C ARG A 102 -16.86 12.82 19.82
N THR A 103 -16.31 12.54 21.03
CA THR A 103 -16.70 13.29 22.25
C THR A 103 -16.26 14.74 22.20
N GLU A 104 -15.23 15.07 21.43
CA GLU A 104 -14.77 16.43 21.17
C GLU A 104 -15.58 17.16 20.06
N GLY A 105 -16.56 16.48 19.45
CA GLY A 105 -17.45 17.06 18.42
C GLY A 105 -16.93 16.94 17.00
N TRP A 106 -16.03 15.99 16.70
CA TRP A 106 -15.57 15.69 15.35
C TRP A 106 -16.43 14.62 14.70
N ASP A 107 -16.66 14.74 13.39
CA ASP A 107 -17.07 13.60 12.56
C ASP A 107 -15.84 12.72 12.28
N VAL A 108 -15.95 11.40 12.52
CA VAL A 108 -14.78 10.52 12.55
C VAL A 108 -15.04 9.22 11.82
N ALA A 109 -14.15 8.89 10.89
CA ALA A 109 -14.03 7.58 10.27
C ALA A 109 -12.79 6.83 10.80
N VAL A 110 -12.97 5.53 11.10
CA VAL A 110 -11.87 4.59 11.39
C VAL A 110 -11.89 3.54 10.30
N MET A 111 -10.81 3.44 9.54
CA MET A 111 -10.74 2.57 8.35
C MET A 111 -9.52 1.67 8.40
N GLY A 112 -9.72 0.39 8.06
CA GLY A 112 -8.62 -0.55 7.84
C GLY A 112 -7.93 -0.28 6.51
N VAL A 113 -6.60 -0.31 6.51
CA VAL A 113 -5.76 -0.09 5.33
C VAL A 113 -4.97 -1.36 5.03
N PRO A 114 -5.09 -1.94 3.82
CA PRO A 114 -4.46 -3.21 3.47
C PRO A 114 -2.96 -3.09 3.17
N ALA A 115 -2.49 -1.92 2.77
CA ALA A 115 -1.10 -1.66 2.41
C ALA A 115 -0.65 -0.29 2.95
N TYR A 116 0.64 -0.09 3.05
CA TYR A 116 1.27 1.21 3.29
C TYR A 116 2.65 1.25 2.65
N SER A 117 3.13 2.42 2.32
CA SER A 117 4.50 2.65 1.87
C SER A 117 5.33 3.29 2.96
N THR A 118 6.59 2.86 3.05
CA THR A 118 7.60 3.53 3.86
C THR A 118 8.42 4.55 3.06
N LEU A 119 7.96 4.92 1.87
CA LEU A 119 8.65 5.82 0.93
C LEU A 119 10.08 5.35 0.61
N GLY A 120 10.33 4.04 0.69
CA GLY A 120 11.65 3.45 0.45
C GLY A 120 12.63 3.52 1.63
N PHE A 121 12.24 4.05 2.80
CA PHE A 121 13.06 4.00 4.02
C PHE A 121 13.35 2.57 4.48
N THR A 122 12.40 1.67 4.25
CA THR A 122 12.60 0.22 4.43
C THR A 122 12.08 -0.52 3.21
N PRO A 123 12.54 -1.77 2.94
CA PRO A 123 11.94 -2.61 1.90
C PRO A 123 10.51 -3.01 2.29
N ASP A 124 9.51 -2.47 1.60
CA ASP A 124 8.11 -2.80 1.84
C ASP A 124 7.80 -4.21 1.31
N PRO A 125 7.30 -5.15 2.13
CA PRO A 125 6.96 -6.49 1.67
C PRO A 125 5.59 -6.55 1.01
N VAL A 126 5.36 -7.57 0.20
CA VAL A 126 4.01 -8.02 -0.16
C VAL A 126 3.33 -8.56 1.09
N LEU A 127 2.11 -8.14 1.36
CA LEU A 127 1.38 -8.54 2.56
C LEU A 127 0.21 -9.48 2.24
N SER A 128 -0.10 -10.39 3.15
CA SER A 128 -1.29 -11.25 3.06
C SER A 128 -2.60 -10.47 2.97
N THR A 129 -2.61 -9.23 3.41
CA THR A 129 -3.76 -8.32 3.38
C THR A 129 -4.16 -7.89 1.97
N PHE A 130 -3.24 -7.93 0.99
CA PHE A 130 -3.52 -7.54 -0.40
C PHE A 130 -3.03 -8.53 -1.47
N VAL A 131 -2.19 -9.52 -1.12
CA VAL A 131 -1.63 -10.47 -2.11
C VAL A 131 -2.71 -11.17 -2.93
N ASN A 132 -3.90 -11.36 -2.37
CA ASN A 132 -5.02 -12.04 -3.02
C ASN A 132 -5.93 -11.14 -3.87
N TYR A 133 -5.55 -9.89 -4.10
CA TYR A 133 -6.27 -8.99 -4.99
C TYR A 133 -6.25 -9.50 -6.45
N PRO A 134 -7.23 -9.10 -7.28
CA PRO A 134 -7.14 -9.28 -8.72
C PRO A 134 -5.80 -8.78 -9.24
N VAL A 135 -5.21 -9.46 -10.22
CA VAL A 135 -3.82 -9.19 -10.64
C VAL A 135 -3.64 -7.75 -11.14
N GLY A 136 -4.66 -7.19 -11.81
CA GLY A 136 -4.65 -5.77 -12.20
C GLY A 136 -4.58 -4.82 -11.02
N GLU A 137 -5.35 -5.09 -9.95
CA GLU A 137 -5.33 -4.29 -8.72
C GLU A 137 -4.02 -4.46 -7.94
N LEU A 138 -3.43 -5.66 -8.00
CA LEU A 138 -2.12 -5.91 -7.41
C LEU A 138 -1.02 -5.11 -8.13
N ALA A 139 -1.08 -5.03 -9.46
CA ALA A 139 -0.17 -4.21 -10.26
C ALA A 139 -0.37 -2.72 -9.97
N ARG A 140 -1.63 -2.26 -9.90
CA ARG A 140 -2.01 -0.90 -9.55
C ARG A 140 -1.36 -0.49 -8.23
N LEU A 141 -1.59 -1.26 -7.18
CA LEU A 141 -1.06 -0.99 -5.84
C LEU A 141 0.48 -0.91 -5.86
N ILE A 142 1.15 -1.89 -6.48
CA ILE A 142 2.62 -1.92 -6.52
C ILE A 142 3.20 -0.73 -7.29
N PHE A 143 2.61 -0.34 -8.42
CA PHE A 143 3.08 0.81 -9.19
C PHE A 143 2.85 2.13 -8.43
N HIS A 144 1.69 2.28 -7.78
CA HIS A 144 1.35 3.43 -6.94
C HIS A 144 2.39 3.64 -5.83
N GLU A 145 2.61 2.62 -5.02
CA GLU A 145 3.52 2.70 -3.87
C GLU A 145 4.98 2.90 -4.30
N LEU A 146 5.39 2.31 -5.44
CA LEU A 146 6.72 2.56 -5.99
C LEU A 146 6.86 3.96 -6.57
N ALA A 147 5.78 4.58 -7.08
CA ALA A 147 5.81 5.95 -7.56
C ALA A 147 6.11 6.95 -6.43
N HIS A 148 5.58 6.73 -5.23
CA HIS A 148 5.92 7.53 -4.06
C HIS A 148 7.40 7.49 -3.68
N GLN A 149 8.14 6.46 -4.12
CA GLN A 149 9.58 6.36 -3.91
C GLN A 149 10.41 7.09 -5.00
N VAL A 150 9.77 7.52 -6.09
CA VAL A 150 10.42 8.33 -7.14
C VAL A 150 10.43 9.80 -6.75
N ILE A 151 9.28 10.30 -6.31
CA ILE A 151 9.11 11.69 -5.88
C ILE A 151 8.09 11.76 -4.74
N TYR A 152 8.43 12.50 -3.71
CA TYR A 152 7.55 12.81 -2.59
C TYR A 152 7.82 14.25 -2.13
N ILE A 153 6.80 15.08 -2.14
CA ILE A 153 6.87 16.48 -1.71
C ILE A 153 6.17 16.58 -0.35
N ALA A 154 6.94 16.98 0.68
CA ALA A 154 6.39 17.17 2.02
C ALA A 154 5.26 18.21 1.99
N ASP A 155 4.20 17.97 2.75
CA ASP A 155 3.01 18.83 2.89
C ASP A 155 2.17 19.01 1.60
N ASP A 156 2.47 18.28 0.52
CA ASP A 156 1.67 18.31 -0.72
C ASP A 156 1.11 16.92 -1.04
N THR A 157 0.16 16.47 -0.22
CA THR A 157 -0.52 15.18 -0.42
C THR A 157 -1.23 15.13 -1.77
N MET A 158 -1.84 16.23 -2.22
CA MET A 158 -2.56 16.27 -3.49
C MET A 158 -1.63 15.98 -4.68
N PHE A 159 -0.46 16.58 -4.72
CA PHE A 159 0.53 16.28 -5.75
C PHE A 159 1.00 14.82 -5.65
N ASN A 160 1.37 14.36 -4.46
CA ASN A 160 1.92 13.03 -4.25
C ASN A 160 0.95 11.93 -4.72
N GLU A 161 -0.32 12.02 -4.33
CA GLU A 161 -1.34 11.07 -4.75
C GLU A 161 -1.69 11.18 -6.24
N SER A 162 -1.75 12.41 -6.78
CA SER A 162 -2.03 12.60 -8.21
C SER A 162 -0.92 12.02 -9.09
N PHE A 163 0.34 12.20 -8.68
CA PHE A 163 1.48 11.62 -9.38
C PHE A 163 1.44 10.08 -9.33
N ALA A 164 1.24 9.51 -8.13
CA ALA A 164 1.18 8.07 -7.97
C ALA A 164 0.00 7.45 -8.75
N THR A 165 -1.18 8.11 -8.73
CA THR A 165 -2.36 7.71 -9.51
C THR A 165 -2.08 7.73 -11.02
N ALA A 166 -1.43 8.77 -11.53
CA ALA A 166 -1.08 8.83 -12.94
C ALA A 166 -0.14 7.69 -13.37
N VAL A 167 0.87 7.39 -12.54
CA VAL A 167 1.81 6.27 -12.79
C VAL A 167 1.10 4.93 -12.73
N GLU A 168 0.24 4.70 -11.74
CA GLU A 168 -0.50 3.44 -11.63
C GLU A 168 -1.44 3.21 -12.81
N GLU A 169 -2.24 4.20 -13.19
CA GLU A 169 -3.23 4.05 -14.28
C GLU A 169 -2.56 3.76 -15.62
N LEU A 170 -1.59 4.60 -16.00
CA LEU A 170 -0.84 4.41 -17.24
C LEU A 170 -0.01 3.11 -17.23
N GLY A 171 0.61 2.81 -16.09
CA GLY A 171 1.40 1.60 -15.91
C GLY A 171 0.57 0.32 -16.01
N VAL A 172 -0.60 0.26 -15.35
CA VAL A 172 -1.50 -0.89 -15.42
C VAL A 172 -2.08 -1.07 -16.81
N GLN A 173 -2.53 0.02 -17.45
CA GLN A 173 -3.02 -0.04 -18.82
C GLN A 173 -1.97 -0.61 -19.78
N ALA A 174 -0.75 -0.11 -19.70
CA ALA A 174 0.36 -0.58 -20.54
C ALA A 174 0.73 -2.04 -20.22
N TRP A 175 0.75 -2.44 -18.95
CA TRP A 175 1.06 -3.79 -18.51
C TRP A 175 0.01 -4.82 -18.97
N LEU A 176 -1.28 -4.50 -18.82
CA LEU A 176 -2.38 -5.36 -19.28
C LEU A 176 -2.50 -5.45 -20.80
N SER A 177 -1.93 -4.48 -21.53
CA SER A 177 -1.90 -4.50 -23.01
C SER A 177 -0.79 -5.36 -23.59
N GLN A 178 0.13 -5.88 -22.76
CA GLN A 178 1.18 -6.78 -23.23
C GLN A 178 0.59 -8.16 -23.56
N ALA A 179 1.14 -8.78 -24.60
CA ALA A 179 0.78 -10.16 -24.99
C ALA A 179 0.99 -11.12 -23.81
N GLY A 180 -0.02 -11.93 -23.48
CA GLY A 180 -0.02 -12.86 -22.36
C GLY A 180 -0.57 -12.31 -21.03
N ASN A 181 -0.97 -11.03 -20.97
CA ASN A 181 -1.64 -10.45 -19.80
C ASN A 181 -3.14 -10.18 -20.04
N GLU A 182 -3.66 -10.54 -21.21
CA GLU A 182 -5.06 -10.27 -21.61
C GLU A 182 -6.08 -10.99 -20.73
N ASP A 183 -5.74 -12.19 -20.23
CA ASP A 183 -6.57 -12.97 -19.31
C ASP A 183 -6.57 -12.44 -17.86
N LEU A 184 -5.81 -11.38 -17.59
CA LEU A 184 -5.66 -10.78 -16.25
C LEU A 184 -6.52 -9.50 -16.06
N LYS A 185 -7.36 -9.19 -17.06
CA LYS A 185 -8.25 -8.01 -17.04
C LYS A 185 -9.45 -8.21 -16.14
#